data_09b8d1032ccbe4e60f59889a6ae1dc77
#
_entry.id   09b8d1032ccbe4e60f59889a6ae1dc77
#
_cell.length_a   1.000
_cell.length_b   1.000
_cell.length_c   1.000
_cell.angle_alpha   90.00
_cell.angle_beta   90.00
_cell.angle_gamma   90.00
#
_symmetry.space_group_name_H-M   'P 1'
#
loop_
_entity.id
_entity.type
_entity.pdbx_description
1 polymer ?
#
loop_
_entity_poly.entity_id
_entity_poly.type
_entity_poly.pdbx_seq_one_letter_code
_entity_poly.pdbx_strand_id
1 'polypeptide(L)'
;MTTLVKWLGDILTEKMGMSQGFANILDDAIVIIVLTAFCIGLNWLLQSIFRWISERSNKFKKSKWHAILVRRKLAHHALLLIPGIFFYILVWIGFGRNNEMVRVLHRIDVVYLIIVVIMICNALLSTALDIYNKTDKHKTHPLQGVVQALKVVIYFVGGIIIVAVVIDKSPVVLLTGLGASAAVLMLIFKDSILGFVAGVQLAQNNMVRLGDWIQMPDGTANGTVEEIT
;
A
#
# COMPACT_ATOMS: atom_id res chain seq x y z
N MET A 1 -21.36 24.93 -8.95
CA MET A 1 -20.52 25.09 -7.76
C MET A 1 -19.68 26.37 -7.80
N THR A 2 -19.19 26.79 -8.93
CA THR A 2 -18.55 28.12 -9.12
C THR A 2 -19.44 29.30 -8.71
N THR A 3 -20.75 29.16 -8.74
CA THR A 3 -21.72 30.16 -8.28
C THR A 3 -21.83 30.25 -6.75
N LEU A 4 -21.70 29.14 -6.02
CA LEU A 4 -21.72 29.14 -4.55
C LEU A 4 -20.44 29.73 -3.94
N VAL A 5 -19.29 29.40 -4.53
CA VAL A 5 -17.99 29.95 -4.13
C VAL A 5 -17.95 31.46 -4.38
N LYS A 6 -18.41 31.93 -5.56
CA LYS A 6 -18.52 33.36 -5.84
C LYS A 6 -19.51 34.07 -4.91
N TRP A 7 -20.66 33.48 -4.62
CA TRP A 7 -21.67 34.05 -3.72
C TRP A 7 -21.15 34.22 -2.28
N LEU A 8 -20.37 33.23 -1.78
CA LEU A 8 -19.71 33.33 -0.46
C LEU A 8 -18.63 34.41 -0.45
N GLY A 9 -17.80 34.49 -1.50
CA GLY A 9 -16.77 35.50 -1.64
C GLY A 9 -17.38 36.93 -1.70
N ASP A 10 -18.49 37.12 -2.41
CA ASP A 10 -19.21 38.41 -2.50
C ASP A 10 -19.77 38.81 -1.10
N ILE A 11 -20.31 37.89 -0.32
CA ILE A 11 -20.78 38.18 1.05
C ILE A 11 -19.63 38.58 1.97
N LEU A 12 -18.48 37.86 1.89
CA LEU A 12 -17.32 38.14 2.73
C LEU A 12 -16.65 39.48 2.41
N THR A 13 -16.59 39.87 1.12
CA THR A 13 -16.03 41.15 0.69
C THR A 13 -16.98 42.32 0.94
N GLU A 14 -18.28 42.16 0.64
CA GLU A 14 -19.26 43.24 0.69
C GLU A 14 -19.80 43.51 2.11
N LYS A 15 -19.99 42.48 2.94
CA LYS A 15 -20.49 42.62 4.32
C LYS A 15 -19.41 42.76 5.40
N MET A 16 -18.22 42.18 5.21
CA MET A 16 -17.19 42.16 6.25
C MET A 16 -15.99 43.07 5.94
N GLY A 17 -15.95 43.74 4.80
CA GLY A 17 -14.89 44.73 4.42
C GLY A 17 -13.49 44.15 4.36
N MET A 18 -13.36 42.84 4.10
CA MET A 18 -12.08 42.12 4.07
C MET A 18 -11.36 42.33 2.76
N SER A 19 -10.01 42.29 2.78
CA SER A 19 -9.23 42.35 1.54
C SER A 19 -9.55 41.13 0.66
N GLN A 20 -9.66 41.32 -0.65
CA GLN A 20 -10.04 40.26 -1.61
C GLN A 20 -9.17 39.00 -1.50
N GLY A 21 -7.87 39.16 -1.19
CA GLY A 21 -6.96 38.04 -1.01
C GLY A 21 -7.29 37.17 0.20
N PHE A 22 -7.70 37.78 1.31
CA PHE A 22 -8.03 37.06 2.53
C PHE A 22 -9.44 36.42 2.44
N ALA A 23 -10.37 37.06 1.75
CA ALA A 23 -11.70 36.52 1.47
C ALA A 23 -11.61 35.24 0.62
N ASN A 24 -10.76 35.22 -0.42
CA ASN A 24 -10.57 34.02 -1.26
C ASN A 24 -9.96 32.84 -0.50
N ILE A 25 -8.99 33.10 0.40
CA ILE A 25 -8.38 32.04 1.23
C ILE A 25 -9.42 31.45 2.21
N LEU A 26 -10.23 32.31 2.83
CA LEU A 26 -11.31 31.87 3.72
C LEU A 26 -12.37 31.06 3.00
N ASP A 27 -12.75 31.49 1.80
CA ASP A 27 -13.74 30.81 0.97
C ASP A 27 -13.27 29.39 0.56
N ASP A 28 -12.03 29.30 0.07
CA ASP A 28 -11.39 28.02 -0.25
C ASP A 28 -11.32 27.11 0.99
N ALA A 29 -10.95 27.65 2.16
CA ALA A 29 -10.88 26.90 3.41
C ALA A 29 -12.26 26.38 3.87
N ILE A 30 -13.30 27.21 3.79
CA ILE A 30 -14.66 26.82 4.14
C ILE A 30 -15.14 25.68 3.23
N VAL A 31 -14.93 25.80 1.92
CA VAL A 31 -15.31 24.75 0.96
C VAL A 31 -14.59 23.45 1.24
N ILE A 32 -13.30 23.48 1.55
CA ILE A 32 -12.50 22.30 1.90
C ILE A 32 -13.07 21.64 3.18
N ILE A 33 -13.36 22.44 4.21
CA ILE A 33 -13.91 21.93 5.48
C ILE A 33 -15.27 21.26 5.22
N VAL A 34 -16.14 21.90 4.45
CA VAL A 34 -17.48 21.35 4.12
C VAL A 34 -17.35 20.05 3.32
N LEU A 35 -16.48 20.01 2.31
CA LEU A 35 -16.23 18.78 1.53
C LEU A 35 -15.67 17.64 2.38
N THR A 36 -14.72 17.96 3.25
CA THR A 36 -14.11 16.97 4.17
C THR A 36 -15.16 16.45 5.16
N ALA A 37 -15.95 17.34 5.76
CA ALA A 37 -17.04 16.95 6.66
C ALA A 37 -18.10 16.09 5.96
N PHE A 38 -18.43 16.43 4.70
CA PHE A 38 -19.35 15.64 3.88
C PHE A 38 -18.79 14.22 3.61
N CYS A 39 -17.50 14.10 3.26
CA CYS A 39 -16.86 12.80 3.02
C CYS A 39 -16.77 11.94 4.30
N ILE A 40 -16.51 12.57 5.46
CA ILE A 40 -16.53 11.88 6.76
C ILE A 40 -17.96 11.41 7.08
N GLY A 41 -18.98 12.25 6.88
CA GLY A 41 -20.38 11.90 7.06
C GLY A 41 -20.82 10.75 6.14
N LEU A 42 -20.44 10.82 4.86
CA LEU A 42 -20.67 9.76 3.89
C LEU A 42 -20.04 8.43 4.32
N ASN A 43 -18.80 8.47 4.77
CA ASN A 43 -18.12 7.29 5.28
C ASN A 43 -18.83 6.68 6.49
N TRP A 44 -19.22 7.51 7.47
CA TRP A 44 -19.96 7.05 8.65
C TRP A 44 -21.29 6.43 8.26
N LEU A 45 -22.01 7.05 7.32
CA LEU A 45 -23.31 6.57 6.83
C LEU A 45 -23.16 5.22 6.10
N LEU A 46 -22.18 5.09 5.20
CA LEU A 46 -21.92 3.85 4.48
C LEU A 46 -21.54 2.71 5.42
N GLN A 47 -20.70 2.98 6.41
CA GLN A 47 -20.31 1.98 7.42
C GLN A 47 -21.48 1.61 8.33
N SER A 48 -22.36 2.56 8.67
CA SER A 48 -23.57 2.33 9.46
C SER A 48 -24.58 1.46 8.71
N ILE A 49 -24.81 1.76 7.44
CA ILE A 49 -25.67 0.96 6.55
C ILE A 49 -25.12 -0.46 6.41
N PHE A 50 -23.80 -0.59 6.17
CA PHE A 50 -23.18 -1.90 6.03
C PHE A 50 -23.30 -2.73 7.30
N ARG A 51 -23.09 -2.14 8.47
CA ARG A 51 -23.31 -2.80 9.77
C ARG A 51 -24.75 -3.25 9.94
N TRP A 52 -25.70 -2.36 9.66
CA TRP A 52 -27.12 -2.66 9.78
C TRP A 52 -27.57 -3.81 8.86
N ILE A 53 -27.12 -3.80 7.59
CA ILE A 53 -27.39 -4.89 6.62
C ILE A 53 -26.74 -6.20 7.09
N SER A 54 -25.48 -6.14 7.55
CA SER A 54 -24.75 -7.31 8.03
C SER A 54 -25.39 -7.95 9.27
N GLU A 55 -25.94 -7.14 10.16
CA GLU A 55 -26.62 -7.64 11.37
C GLU A 55 -28.02 -8.20 11.06
N ARG A 56 -28.74 -7.62 10.12
CA ARG A 56 -30.11 -8.02 9.79
C ARG A 56 -30.20 -9.23 8.87
N SER A 57 -29.18 -9.52 8.10
CA SER A 57 -29.23 -10.63 7.14
C SER A 57 -28.80 -11.95 7.75
N ASN A 58 -29.79 -12.76 8.20
CA ASN A 58 -29.59 -14.11 8.74
C ASN A 58 -28.93 -15.09 7.75
N LYS A 59 -29.07 -14.86 6.44
CA LYS A 59 -28.41 -15.66 5.39
C LYS A 59 -26.89 -15.46 5.37
N PHE A 60 -26.43 -14.24 5.65
CA PHE A 60 -24.99 -13.93 5.73
C PHE A 60 -24.31 -14.53 6.97
N LYS A 61 -25.00 -14.62 8.13
CA LYS A 61 -24.44 -15.19 9.36
C LYS A 61 -24.13 -16.68 9.26
N LYS A 62 -24.83 -17.45 8.42
CA LYS A 62 -24.60 -18.90 8.23
C LYS A 62 -23.44 -19.22 7.30
N SER A 63 -22.92 -18.27 6.52
CA SER A 63 -21.82 -18.51 5.60
C SER A 63 -20.47 -18.40 6.32
N LYS A 64 -19.64 -19.45 6.23
CA LYS A 64 -18.25 -19.44 6.73
C LYS A 64 -17.41 -18.29 6.13
N TRP A 65 -17.73 -17.89 4.90
CA TRP A 65 -17.09 -16.79 4.15
C TRP A 65 -17.39 -15.42 4.76
N HIS A 66 -18.63 -15.18 5.16
CA HIS A 66 -19.03 -13.91 5.79
C HIS A 66 -18.24 -13.64 7.08
N ALA A 67 -18.10 -14.68 7.92
CA ALA A 67 -17.35 -14.56 9.17
C ALA A 67 -15.87 -14.18 8.94
N ILE A 68 -15.26 -14.64 7.85
CA ILE A 68 -13.88 -14.32 7.50
C ILE A 68 -13.75 -12.89 6.95
N LEU A 69 -14.65 -12.51 6.04
CA LEU A 69 -14.68 -11.18 5.44
C LEU A 69 -14.90 -10.07 6.48
N VAL A 70 -15.81 -10.29 7.42
CA VAL A 70 -16.09 -9.35 8.52
C VAL A 70 -14.92 -9.29 9.50
N ARG A 71 -14.34 -10.45 9.87
CA ARG A 71 -13.21 -10.53 10.82
C ARG A 71 -11.99 -9.75 10.33
N ARG A 72 -11.69 -9.79 9.03
CA ARG A 72 -10.55 -9.08 8.42
C ARG A 72 -10.87 -7.64 8.00
N LYS A 73 -12.09 -7.16 8.28
CA LYS A 73 -12.55 -5.80 7.94
C LYS A 73 -12.39 -5.46 6.45
N LEU A 74 -12.37 -6.47 5.56
CA LEU A 74 -12.18 -6.26 4.12
C LEU A 74 -13.23 -5.31 3.56
N ALA A 75 -14.50 -5.55 3.88
CA ALA A 75 -15.60 -4.68 3.47
C ALA A 75 -15.47 -3.25 4.04
N HIS A 76 -15.00 -3.12 5.27
CA HIS A 76 -14.73 -1.81 5.88
C HIS A 76 -13.66 -1.03 5.11
N HIS A 77 -12.53 -1.67 4.75
CA HIS A 77 -11.49 -1.01 3.96
C HIS A 77 -11.97 -0.70 2.54
N ALA A 78 -12.76 -1.58 1.91
CA ALA A 78 -13.33 -1.32 0.59
C ALA A 78 -14.30 -0.12 0.59
N LEU A 79 -15.09 0.05 1.65
CA LEU A 79 -15.99 1.20 1.80
C LEU A 79 -15.24 2.53 1.95
N LEU A 80 -13.98 2.53 2.45
CA LEU A 80 -13.15 3.72 2.55
C LEU A 80 -12.73 4.28 1.18
N LEU A 81 -12.76 3.48 0.10
CA LEU A 81 -12.49 3.99 -1.26
C LEU A 81 -13.56 4.98 -1.74
N ILE A 82 -14.81 4.75 -1.37
CA ILE A 82 -15.94 5.55 -1.89
C ILE A 82 -15.80 7.02 -1.52
N PRO A 83 -15.63 7.42 -0.24
CA PRO A 83 -15.46 8.83 0.09
C PRO A 83 -14.20 9.46 -0.50
N GLY A 84 -13.10 8.71 -0.66
CA GLY A 84 -11.90 9.20 -1.35
C GLY A 84 -12.18 9.52 -2.82
N ILE A 85 -12.78 8.60 -3.56
CA ILE A 85 -13.14 8.83 -4.97
C ILE A 85 -14.10 10.03 -5.09
N PHE A 86 -15.08 10.13 -4.19
CA PHE A 86 -16.00 11.27 -4.15
C PHE A 86 -15.25 12.59 -3.88
N PHE A 87 -14.33 12.60 -2.93
CA PHE A 87 -13.53 13.77 -2.62
C PHE A 87 -12.70 14.21 -3.82
N TYR A 88 -12.03 13.26 -4.50
CA TYR A 88 -11.27 13.52 -5.71
C TYR A 88 -12.10 14.22 -6.78
N ILE A 89 -13.30 13.70 -7.07
CA ILE A 89 -14.21 14.23 -8.08
C ILE A 89 -14.75 15.61 -7.65
N LEU A 90 -15.16 15.77 -6.39
CA LEU A 90 -15.75 17.00 -5.89
C LEU A 90 -14.74 18.16 -5.87
N VAL A 91 -13.49 17.92 -5.49
CA VAL A 91 -12.43 18.91 -5.54
C VAL A 91 -12.19 19.38 -6.98
N TRP A 92 -12.20 18.46 -7.95
CA TRP A 92 -12.02 18.80 -9.35
C TRP A 92 -13.17 19.66 -9.92
N ILE A 93 -14.41 19.36 -9.54
CA ILE A 93 -15.61 20.10 -9.96
C ILE A 93 -15.69 21.46 -9.23
N GLY A 94 -15.27 21.53 -7.96
CA GLY A 94 -15.45 22.69 -7.10
C GLY A 94 -14.48 23.84 -7.40
N PHE A 95 -13.21 23.54 -7.57
CA PHE A 95 -12.14 24.54 -7.61
C PHE A 95 -11.56 24.83 -9.01
N GLY A 96 -11.93 24.03 -10.04
CA GLY A 96 -11.34 24.17 -11.38
C GLY A 96 -9.88 23.71 -11.46
N ARG A 97 -9.33 23.66 -12.68
CA ARG A 97 -8.10 22.91 -13.01
C ARG A 97 -6.78 23.63 -12.68
N ASN A 98 -6.79 24.93 -12.39
CA ASN A 98 -5.58 25.77 -12.39
C ASN A 98 -5.17 26.31 -11.02
N ASN A 99 -5.71 25.80 -9.91
CA ASN A 99 -5.35 26.31 -8.59
C ASN A 99 -4.26 25.42 -7.95
N GLU A 100 -3.19 26.04 -7.42
CA GLU A 100 -2.10 25.35 -6.72
C GLU A 100 -2.63 24.53 -5.53
N MET A 101 -3.61 25.08 -4.81
CA MET A 101 -4.25 24.42 -3.68
C MET A 101 -4.94 23.12 -4.09
N VAL A 102 -5.58 23.08 -5.26
CA VAL A 102 -6.20 21.88 -5.83
C VAL A 102 -5.16 20.79 -6.09
N ARG A 103 -3.99 21.15 -6.59
CA ARG A 103 -2.91 20.16 -6.80
C ARG A 103 -2.45 19.52 -5.49
N VAL A 104 -2.31 20.32 -4.44
CA VAL A 104 -1.93 19.80 -3.10
C VAL A 104 -3.02 18.89 -2.54
N LEU A 105 -4.29 19.29 -2.61
CA LEU A 105 -5.44 18.48 -2.15
C LEU A 105 -5.53 17.16 -2.91
N HIS A 106 -5.37 17.19 -4.22
CA HIS A 106 -5.35 15.96 -5.02
C HIS A 106 -4.20 15.02 -4.64
N ARG A 107 -3.00 15.57 -4.37
CA ARG A 107 -1.88 14.74 -3.90
C ARG A 107 -2.18 14.07 -2.57
N ILE A 108 -2.72 14.81 -1.60
CA ILE A 108 -3.12 14.28 -0.30
C ILE A 108 -4.16 13.19 -0.47
N ASP A 109 -5.17 13.40 -1.30
CA ASP A 109 -6.23 12.44 -1.55
C ASP A 109 -5.73 11.19 -2.29
N VAL A 110 -4.84 11.34 -3.27
CA VAL A 110 -4.20 10.20 -3.96
C VAL A 110 -3.37 9.38 -2.98
N VAL A 111 -2.61 10.01 -2.07
CA VAL A 111 -1.88 9.31 -1.01
C VAL A 111 -2.85 8.54 -0.11
N TYR A 112 -3.98 9.14 0.29
CA TYR A 112 -5.03 8.46 1.04
C TYR A 112 -5.56 7.24 0.29
N LEU A 113 -5.90 7.38 -1.00
CA LEU A 113 -6.40 6.26 -1.83
C LEU A 113 -5.37 5.14 -1.94
N ILE A 114 -4.07 5.45 -2.10
CA ILE A 114 -3.01 4.45 -2.14
C ILE A 114 -2.95 3.69 -0.81
N ILE A 115 -3.00 4.38 0.33
CA ILE A 115 -3.00 3.74 1.66
C ILE A 115 -4.21 2.81 1.79
N VAL A 116 -5.40 3.24 1.39
CA VAL A 116 -6.62 2.41 1.42
C VAL A 116 -6.46 1.17 0.54
N VAL A 117 -5.90 1.30 -0.67
CA VAL A 117 -5.63 0.16 -1.56
C VAL A 117 -4.64 -0.82 -0.91
N ILE A 118 -3.57 -0.35 -0.29
CA ILE A 118 -2.61 -1.20 0.45
C ILE A 118 -3.33 -1.96 1.57
N MET A 119 -4.21 -1.28 2.33
CA MET A 119 -5.01 -1.92 3.39
C MET A 119 -5.94 -3.01 2.84
N ILE A 120 -6.58 -2.78 1.68
CA ILE A 120 -7.42 -3.76 0.99
C ILE A 120 -6.60 -4.95 0.54
N CYS A 121 -5.46 -4.75 -0.12
CA CYS A 121 -4.56 -5.81 -0.55
C CYS A 121 -4.09 -6.67 0.63
N ASN A 122 -3.70 -6.03 1.74
CA ASN A 122 -3.31 -6.73 2.98
C ASN A 122 -4.47 -7.54 3.59
N ALA A 123 -5.69 -6.97 3.61
CA ALA A 123 -6.88 -7.66 4.08
C ALA A 123 -7.25 -8.85 3.17
N LEU A 124 -7.11 -8.71 1.85
CA LEU A 124 -7.32 -9.79 0.87
C LEU A 124 -6.35 -10.94 1.09
N LEU A 125 -5.04 -10.66 1.18
CA LEU A 125 -4.02 -11.68 1.42
C LEU A 125 -4.25 -12.40 2.76
N SER A 126 -4.59 -11.65 3.80
CA SER A 126 -4.89 -12.23 5.11
C SER A 126 -6.15 -13.09 5.09
N THR A 127 -7.17 -12.66 4.33
CA THR A 127 -8.41 -13.42 4.16
C THR A 127 -8.15 -14.71 3.38
N ALA A 128 -7.36 -14.64 2.31
CA ALA A 128 -6.97 -15.82 1.53
C ALA A 128 -6.21 -16.84 2.39
N LEU A 129 -5.28 -16.38 3.22
CA LEU A 129 -4.55 -17.23 4.16
C LEU A 129 -5.46 -17.88 5.20
N ASP A 130 -6.43 -17.14 5.76
CA ASP A 130 -7.39 -17.67 6.73
C ASP A 130 -8.30 -18.74 6.10
N ILE A 131 -8.68 -18.57 4.83
CA ILE A 131 -9.47 -19.54 4.07
C ILE A 131 -8.65 -20.81 3.84
N TYR A 132 -7.40 -20.64 3.41
CA TYR A 132 -6.48 -21.76 3.20
C TYR A 132 -6.24 -22.55 4.49
N ASN A 133 -5.99 -21.87 5.60
CA ASN A 133 -5.72 -22.49 6.89
C ASN A 133 -6.92 -23.24 7.48
N LYS A 134 -8.16 -22.93 7.03
CA LYS A 134 -9.36 -23.69 7.43
C LYS A 134 -9.58 -24.95 6.59
N THR A 135 -8.80 -25.16 5.56
CA THR A 135 -8.83 -26.34 4.72
C THR A 135 -7.77 -27.33 5.24
N ASP A 136 -8.05 -28.62 5.25
CA ASP A 136 -7.15 -29.65 5.80
C ASP A 136 -5.77 -29.73 5.11
N LYS A 137 -5.60 -29.05 3.98
CA LYS A 137 -4.35 -28.97 3.21
C LYS A 137 -3.24 -28.14 3.90
N HIS A 138 -3.55 -27.34 4.91
CA HIS A 138 -2.57 -26.45 5.57
C HIS A 138 -1.45 -27.21 6.30
N LYS A 139 -1.70 -28.45 6.71
CA LYS A 139 -0.73 -29.27 7.48
C LYS A 139 0.50 -29.66 6.66
N THR A 140 0.35 -29.72 5.34
CA THR A 140 1.40 -30.15 4.41
C THR A 140 2.21 -28.99 3.80
N HIS A 141 1.59 -27.80 3.67
CA HIS A 141 2.23 -26.66 3.01
C HIS A 141 1.91 -25.34 3.72
N PRO A 142 2.77 -24.86 4.64
CA PRO A 142 2.55 -23.60 5.34
C PRO A 142 2.79 -22.41 4.38
N LEU A 143 1.70 -21.75 3.93
CA LEU A 143 1.76 -20.58 3.05
C LEU A 143 1.97 -19.26 3.80
N GLN A 144 2.09 -19.29 5.13
CA GLN A 144 2.21 -18.09 5.95
C GLN A 144 3.42 -17.23 5.56
N GLY A 145 4.58 -17.86 5.34
CA GLY A 145 5.81 -17.16 4.93
C GLY A 145 5.65 -16.48 3.57
N VAL A 146 5.03 -17.16 2.59
CA VAL A 146 4.79 -16.62 1.25
C VAL A 146 3.87 -15.39 1.33
N VAL A 147 2.78 -15.48 2.08
CA VAL A 147 1.85 -14.35 2.26
C VAL A 147 2.53 -13.18 2.96
N GLN A 148 3.38 -13.45 3.95
CA GLN A 148 4.14 -12.41 4.64
C GLN A 148 5.13 -11.71 3.69
N ALA A 149 5.85 -12.46 2.85
CA ALA A 149 6.74 -11.90 1.83
C ALA A 149 5.98 -11.02 0.83
N LEU A 150 4.81 -11.48 0.35
CA LEU A 150 3.96 -10.67 -0.54
C LEU A 150 3.49 -9.37 0.11
N LYS A 151 3.15 -9.39 1.41
CA LYS A 151 2.79 -8.16 2.14
C LYS A 151 3.95 -7.17 2.20
N VAL A 152 5.17 -7.65 2.45
CA VAL A 152 6.37 -6.79 2.45
C VAL A 152 6.56 -6.13 1.09
N VAL A 153 6.40 -6.88 -0.01
CA VAL A 153 6.47 -6.33 -1.38
C VAL A 153 5.40 -5.27 -1.60
N ILE A 154 4.16 -5.52 -1.18
CA ILE A 154 3.06 -4.54 -1.33
C ILE A 154 3.35 -3.25 -0.55
N TYR A 155 3.85 -3.34 0.69
CA TYR A 155 4.22 -2.17 1.48
C TYR A 155 5.40 -1.41 0.86
N PHE A 156 6.39 -2.13 0.34
CA PHE A 156 7.56 -1.52 -0.31
C PHE A 156 7.17 -0.76 -1.58
N VAL A 157 6.45 -1.42 -2.49
CA VAL A 157 5.98 -0.81 -3.74
C VAL A 157 5.02 0.33 -3.45
N GLY A 158 4.06 0.14 -2.54
CA GLY A 158 3.12 1.18 -2.12
C GLY A 158 3.82 2.39 -1.50
N GLY A 159 4.84 2.17 -0.69
CA GLY A 159 5.68 3.22 -0.14
C GLY A 159 6.40 4.04 -1.22
N ILE A 160 6.98 3.38 -2.23
CA ILE A 160 7.60 4.06 -3.38
C ILE A 160 6.57 4.90 -4.15
N ILE A 161 5.36 4.38 -4.37
CA ILE A 161 4.30 5.11 -5.07
C ILE A 161 3.89 6.35 -4.26
N ILE A 162 3.77 6.25 -2.94
CA ILE A 162 3.46 7.39 -2.07
C ILE A 162 4.56 8.45 -2.18
N VAL A 163 5.83 8.05 -2.08
CA VAL A 163 6.96 8.98 -2.23
C VAL A 163 6.93 9.66 -3.59
N ALA A 164 6.69 8.89 -4.67
CA ALA A 164 6.58 9.42 -6.03
C ALA A 164 5.51 10.52 -6.14
N VAL A 165 4.32 10.28 -5.57
CA VAL A 165 3.22 11.26 -5.56
C VAL A 165 3.59 12.51 -4.78
N VAL A 166 4.24 12.37 -3.61
CA VAL A 166 4.64 13.50 -2.76
C VAL A 166 5.67 14.40 -3.47
N ILE A 167 6.67 13.79 -4.15
CA ILE A 167 7.72 14.53 -4.85
C ILE A 167 7.35 14.94 -6.30
N ASP A 168 6.10 14.64 -6.71
CA ASP A 168 5.59 14.94 -8.06
C ASP A 168 6.39 14.27 -9.19
N LYS A 169 6.77 13.01 -8.99
CA LYS A 169 7.50 12.22 -9.98
C LYS A 169 6.70 10.97 -10.37
N SER A 170 7.00 10.46 -11.56
CA SER A 170 6.39 9.20 -12.00
C SER A 170 6.87 8.03 -11.13
N PRO A 171 5.97 7.22 -10.55
CA PRO A 171 6.33 6.00 -9.82
C PRO A 171 7.17 5.03 -10.66
N VAL A 172 6.91 4.97 -11.96
CA VAL A 172 7.65 4.11 -12.90
C VAL A 172 9.12 4.49 -12.96
N VAL A 173 9.42 5.79 -13.01
CA VAL A 173 10.81 6.29 -13.03
C VAL A 173 11.56 5.88 -11.76
N LEU A 174 10.91 6.01 -10.58
CA LEU A 174 11.54 5.61 -9.31
C LEU A 174 11.75 4.10 -9.24
N LEU A 175 10.74 3.31 -9.60
CA LEU A 175 10.84 1.84 -9.59
C LEU A 175 11.89 1.34 -10.58
N THR A 176 11.95 1.93 -11.78
CA THR A 176 12.96 1.56 -12.78
C THR A 176 14.36 1.94 -12.31
N GLY A 177 14.54 3.13 -11.74
CA GLY A 177 15.83 3.56 -11.19
C GLY A 177 16.32 2.66 -10.06
N LEU A 178 15.43 2.34 -9.10
CA LEU A 178 15.74 1.40 -8.02
C LEU A 178 16.03 -0.02 -8.54
N GLY A 179 15.26 -0.49 -9.52
CA GLY A 179 15.47 -1.80 -10.14
C GLY A 179 16.80 -1.89 -10.88
N ALA A 180 17.17 -0.85 -11.65
CA ALA A 180 18.46 -0.78 -12.32
C ALA A 180 19.62 -0.76 -11.32
N SER A 181 19.51 0.02 -10.24
CA SER A 181 20.52 0.06 -9.18
C SER A 181 20.65 -1.30 -8.48
N ALA A 182 19.54 -1.96 -8.20
CA ALA A 182 19.53 -3.30 -7.59
C ALA A 182 20.18 -4.34 -8.51
N ALA A 183 19.94 -4.26 -9.83
CA ALA A 183 20.57 -5.17 -10.80
C ALA A 183 22.10 -4.99 -10.84
N VAL A 184 22.60 -3.76 -10.82
CA VAL A 184 24.04 -3.47 -10.76
C VAL A 184 24.65 -4.00 -9.46
N LEU A 185 23.99 -3.74 -8.31
CA LEU A 185 24.44 -4.27 -7.03
C LEU A 185 24.48 -5.81 -7.02
N MET A 186 23.45 -6.46 -7.56
CA MET A 186 23.39 -7.91 -7.68
C MET A 186 24.51 -8.45 -8.54
N LEU A 187 24.89 -7.75 -9.63
CA LEU A 187 26.01 -8.13 -10.47
C LEU A 187 27.35 -8.04 -9.72
N ILE A 188 27.54 -6.97 -8.94
CA ILE A 188 28.76 -6.77 -8.13
C ILE A 188 28.90 -7.87 -7.06
N PHE A 189 27.80 -8.22 -6.40
CA PHE A 189 27.82 -9.21 -5.31
C PHE A 189 27.56 -10.65 -5.77
N LYS A 190 27.42 -10.90 -7.08
CA LYS A 190 27.07 -12.21 -7.63
C LYS A 190 27.96 -13.33 -7.09
N ASP A 191 29.29 -13.16 -7.19
CA ASP A 191 30.24 -14.20 -6.81
C ASP A 191 30.28 -14.42 -5.30
N SER A 192 30.12 -13.35 -4.51
CA SER A 192 30.02 -13.45 -3.06
C SER A 192 28.74 -14.20 -2.62
N ILE A 193 27.61 -13.93 -3.28
CA ILE A 193 26.34 -14.64 -3.01
C ILE A 193 26.46 -16.11 -3.39
N LEU A 194 27.05 -16.41 -4.56
CA LEU A 194 27.26 -17.80 -4.99
C LEU A 194 28.19 -18.55 -4.04
N GLY A 195 29.30 -17.93 -3.60
CA GLY A 195 30.21 -18.50 -2.62
C GLY A 195 29.50 -18.78 -1.29
N PHE A 196 28.71 -17.83 -0.78
CA PHE A 196 27.95 -18.02 0.45
C PHE A 196 26.94 -19.18 0.32
N VAL A 197 26.17 -19.23 -0.77
CA VAL A 197 25.20 -20.31 -1.01
C VAL A 197 25.89 -21.67 -1.13
N ALA A 198 27.01 -21.73 -1.84
CA ALA A 198 27.83 -22.97 -1.95
C ALA A 198 28.35 -23.42 -0.57
N GLY A 199 28.87 -22.50 0.24
CA GLY A 199 29.32 -22.80 1.61
C GLY A 199 28.21 -23.37 2.48
N VAL A 200 27.01 -22.74 2.45
CA VAL A 200 25.82 -23.25 3.17
C VAL A 200 25.40 -24.63 2.67
N GLN A 201 25.41 -24.87 1.36
CA GLN A 201 25.05 -26.18 0.78
C GLN A 201 26.06 -27.28 1.18
N LEU A 202 27.35 -26.98 1.13
CA LEU A 202 28.41 -27.91 1.57
C LEU A 202 28.24 -28.29 3.03
N ALA A 203 27.99 -27.28 3.90
CA ALA A 203 27.80 -27.49 5.33
C ALA A 203 26.53 -28.31 5.65
N GLN A 204 25.38 -27.95 5.05
CA GLN A 204 24.11 -28.62 5.31
C GLN A 204 24.07 -30.08 4.81
N ASN A 205 24.67 -30.33 3.66
CA ASN A 205 24.69 -31.67 3.06
C ASN A 205 25.89 -32.53 3.52
N ASN A 206 26.72 -32.01 4.42
CA ASN A 206 27.97 -32.69 4.86
C ASN A 206 28.83 -33.19 3.69
N MET A 207 28.89 -32.41 2.59
CA MET A 207 29.62 -32.83 1.37
C MET A 207 31.13 -32.77 1.56
N VAL A 208 31.58 -31.83 2.42
CA VAL A 208 32.99 -31.67 2.80
C VAL A 208 33.05 -31.45 4.30
N ARG A 209 33.97 -32.13 4.99
CA ARG A 209 34.19 -32.03 6.43
C ARG A 209 35.61 -31.61 6.76
N LEU A 210 35.81 -31.04 7.94
CA LEU A 210 37.15 -30.78 8.45
C LEU A 210 37.92 -32.11 8.53
N GLY A 211 39.12 -32.12 7.96
CA GLY A 211 39.96 -33.30 7.89
C GLY A 211 39.81 -34.13 6.60
N ASP A 212 38.86 -33.85 5.75
CA ASP A 212 38.71 -34.53 4.46
C ASP A 212 39.85 -34.16 3.51
N TRP A 213 40.34 -35.14 2.74
CA TRP A 213 41.26 -34.92 1.67
C TRP A 213 40.54 -34.57 0.38
N ILE A 214 40.78 -33.40 -0.16
CA ILE A 214 40.14 -32.94 -1.39
C ILE A 214 41.19 -32.74 -2.49
N GLN A 215 40.83 -33.12 -3.72
CA GLN A 215 41.65 -32.90 -4.91
C GLN A 215 40.79 -32.37 -6.02
N MET A 216 41.18 -31.22 -6.61
CA MET A 216 40.54 -30.70 -7.80
C MET A 216 41.11 -31.36 -9.07
N PRO A 217 40.25 -31.64 -10.09
CA PRO A 217 40.70 -32.29 -11.34
C PRO A 217 41.78 -31.51 -12.10
N ASP A 218 41.82 -30.18 -11.94
CA ASP A 218 42.79 -29.28 -12.55
C ASP A 218 44.08 -29.12 -11.75
N GLY A 219 44.18 -29.81 -10.60
CA GLY A 219 45.34 -29.78 -9.73
C GLY A 219 45.55 -28.49 -8.94
N THR A 220 44.63 -27.53 -9.00
CA THR A 220 44.77 -26.23 -8.33
C THR A 220 44.62 -26.33 -6.81
N ALA A 221 43.93 -27.35 -6.30
CA ALA A 221 43.84 -27.63 -4.88
C ALA A 221 44.00 -29.14 -4.64
N ASN A 222 44.90 -29.50 -3.72
CA ASN A 222 45.19 -30.88 -3.32
C ASN A 222 45.67 -30.87 -1.86
N GLY A 223 44.86 -31.33 -0.93
CA GLY A 223 45.18 -31.30 0.49
C GLY A 223 44.02 -31.58 1.41
N THR A 224 44.30 -31.45 2.70
CA THR A 224 43.27 -31.67 3.77
C THR A 224 42.54 -30.36 4.06
N VAL A 225 41.25 -30.45 4.28
CA VAL A 225 40.39 -29.32 4.65
C VAL A 225 40.68 -28.96 6.11
N GLU A 226 41.21 -27.75 6.32
CA GLU A 226 41.47 -27.21 7.67
C GLU A 226 40.33 -26.35 8.18
N GLU A 227 39.70 -25.57 7.29
CA GLU A 227 38.59 -24.65 7.64
C GLU A 227 37.59 -24.53 6.48
N ILE A 228 36.31 -24.34 6.82
CA ILE A 228 35.25 -24.05 5.88
C ILE A 228 34.62 -22.70 6.29
N THR A 229 34.82 -21.65 5.50
CA THR A 229 34.40 -20.29 5.76
C THR A 229 33.26 -19.85 4.84
#